data_6893ff165dd78d21b570627dbf8a75ea
#
_entry.id   6893ff165dd78d21b570627dbf8a75ea
#
_cell.length_a   1.000
_cell.length_b   1.000
_cell.length_c   1.000
_cell.angle_alpha   90.00
_cell.angle_beta   90.00
_cell.angle_gamma   90.00
#
_symmetry.space_group_name_H-M   'P 1'
#
loop_
_entity.id
_entity.type
_entity.pdbx_description
1 polymer ?
#
loop_
_entity_poly.entity_id
_entity_poly.type
_entity_poly.pdbx_seq_one_letter_code
_entity_poly.pdbx_strand_id
1 'polypeptide(L)'
;MRDIRTETAELYERQADRLYRLAYARLLNAADAEDAVAETFAKYLRKMPEFHDASHEKAWFLRVCINTCNDLARRRTVRAYTPLEELSEVLAAEEKDKSVLESVYELPEKYRMCVLLYYFEDFSVEETAKALKISVSAVKMRLSRAREMLKTVLAQ
;
A
#
# COMPACT_ATOMS: atom_id res chain seq x y z
N MET A 1 -32.70 -1.83 3.71
CA MET A 1 -31.49 -2.52 4.20
C MET A 1 -30.60 -2.93 3.01
N ARG A 2 -29.35 -2.51 3.02
CA ARG A 2 -28.44 -2.81 1.90
C ARG A 2 -27.95 -4.27 1.99
N ASP A 3 -27.80 -4.88 0.84
CA ASP A 3 -27.29 -6.24 0.74
C ASP A 3 -25.77 -6.23 0.99
N ILE A 4 -25.29 -7.19 1.77
CA ILE A 4 -23.87 -7.37 2.08
C ILE A 4 -23.05 -7.50 0.78
N ARG A 5 -23.59 -8.18 -0.23
CA ARG A 5 -22.91 -8.35 -1.51
C ARG A 5 -22.69 -7.00 -2.20
N THR A 6 -23.70 -6.14 -2.20
CA THR A 6 -23.61 -4.82 -2.81
C THR A 6 -22.61 -3.94 -2.06
N GLU A 7 -22.67 -3.94 -0.75
CA GLU A 7 -21.75 -3.18 0.08
C GLU A 7 -20.30 -3.64 -0.11
N THR A 8 -20.07 -4.94 -0.16
CA THR A 8 -18.74 -5.51 -0.37
C THR A 8 -18.21 -5.15 -1.75
N ALA A 9 -19.07 -5.21 -2.78
CA ALA A 9 -18.65 -4.84 -4.14
C ALA A 9 -18.26 -3.37 -4.22
N GLU A 10 -19.01 -2.49 -3.57
CA GLU A 10 -18.68 -1.06 -3.53
C GLU A 10 -17.39 -0.79 -2.77
N LEU A 11 -17.17 -1.48 -1.66
CA LEU A 11 -15.91 -1.40 -0.91
C LEU A 11 -14.73 -1.86 -1.75
N TYR A 12 -14.92 -2.96 -2.47
CA TYR A 12 -13.88 -3.48 -3.35
C TYR A 12 -13.49 -2.44 -4.41
N GLU A 13 -14.49 -1.84 -5.06
CA GLU A 13 -14.20 -0.82 -6.07
C GLU A 13 -13.46 0.39 -5.51
N ARG A 14 -13.80 0.80 -4.27
CA ARG A 14 -13.11 1.93 -3.65
C ARG A 14 -11.69 1.62 -3.21
N GLN A 15 -11.44 0.41 -2.74
CA GLN A 15 -10.20 0.07 -2.03
C GLN A 15 -9.24 -0.81 -2.81
N ALA A 16 -9.70 -1.59 -3.77
CA ALA A 16 -8.88 -2.62 -4.41
C ALA A 16 -7.59 -2.08 -5.05
N ASP A 17 -7.69 -1.03 -5.85
CA ASP A 17 -6.52 -0.49 -6.55
C ASP A 17 -5.48 0.06 -5.57
N ARG A 18 -5.96 0.76 -4.53
CA ARG A 18 -5.11 1.29 -3.47
C ARG A 18 -4.37 0.16 -2.75
N LEU A 19 -5.09 -0.88 -2.39
CA LEU A 19 -4.52 -2.04 -1.70
C LEU A 19 -3.53 -2.78 -2.60
N TYR A 20 -3.85 -2.90 -3.88
CA TYR A 20 -2.96 -3.56 -4.82
C TYR A 20 -1.64 -2.79 -4.96
N ARG A 21 -1.69 -1.45 -5.08
CA ARG A 21 -0.48 -0.63 -5.14
C ARG A 21 0.39 -0.82 -3.91
N LEU A 22 -0.24 -0.82 -2.73
CA LEU A 22 0.48 -1.00 -1.47
C LEU A 22 1.08 -2.40 -1.37
N ALA A 23 0.29 -3.43 -1.68
CA ALA A 23 0.74 -4.82 -1.63
C ALA A 23 1.88 -5.07 -2.62
N TYR A 24 1.77 -4.55 -3.84
CA TYR A 24 2.86 -4.65 -4.80
C TYR A 24 4.12 -3.94 -4.30
N ALA A 25 3.96 -2.77 -3.70
CA ALA A 25 5.09 -2.02 -3.13
C ALA A 25 5.83 -2.84 -2.08
N ARG A 26 5.10 -3.64 -1.30
CA ARG A 26 5.68 -4.47 -0.24
C ARG A 26 6.29 -5.76 -0.79
N LEU A 27 5.60 -6.43 -1.70
CA LEU A 27 5.93 -7.79 -2.13
C LEU A 27 6.67 -7.85 -3.47
N LEU A 28 6.55 -6.83 -4.29
CA LEU A 28 7.16 -6.72 -5.63
C LEU A 28 6.86 -7.91 -6.54
N ASN A 29 5.71 -8.54 -6.35
CA ASN A 29 5.23 -9.66 -7.16
C ASN A 29 3.73 -9.54 -7.35
N ALA A 30 3.28 -9.57 -8.60
CA ALA A 30 1.88 -9.35 -8.95
C ALA A 30 0.95 -10.39 -8.33
N ALA A 31 1.30 -11.66 -8.43
CA ALA A 31 0.47 -12.73 -7.90
C ALA A 31 0.32 -12.64 -6.39
N ASP A 32 1.42 -12.35 -5.68
CA ASP A 32 1.40 -12.18 -4.24
C ASP A 32 0.59 -10.95 -3.83
N ALA A 33 0.69 -9.87 -4.61
CA ALA A 33 -0.09 -8.66 -4.35
C ALA A 33 -1.60 -8.94 -4.49
N GLU A 34 -2.00 -9.68 -5.52
CA GLU A 34 -3.39 -10.09 -5.71
C GLU A 34 -3.88 -10.96 -4.55
N ASP A 35 -3.04 -11.89 -4.10
CA ASP A 35 -3.36 -12.75 -2.97
C ASP A 35 -3.56 -11.92 -1.69
N ALA A 36 -2.70 -10.92 -1.48
CA ALA A 36 -2.80 -10.05 -0.30
C ALA A 36 -4.10 -9.23 -0.32
N VAL A 37 -4.49 -8.72 -1.47
CA VAL A 37 -5.75 -7.98 -1.62
C VAL A 37 -6.93 -8.90 -1.31
N ALA A 38 -6.94 -10.10 -1.91
CA ALA A 38 -8.02 -11.08 -1.68
C ALA A 38 -8.13 -11.43 -0.21
N GLU A 39 -7.01 -11.69 0.46
CA GLU A 39 -7.02 -12.03 1.89
C GLU A 39 -7.46 -10.85 2.76
N THR A 40 -7.12 -9.63 2.37
CA THR A 40 -7.58 -8.44 3.09
C THR A 40 -9.10 -8.34 3.06
N PHE A 41 -9.74 -8.58 1.91
CA PHE A 41 -11.19 -8.59 1.81
C PHE A 41 -11.82 -9.77 2.54
N ALA A 42 -11.15 -10.93 2.55
CA ALA A 42 -11.60 -12.08 3.34
C ALA A 42 -11.63 -11.73 4.83
N LYS A 43 -10.61 -11.04 5.32
CA LYS A 43 -10.58 -10.58 6.71
C LYS A 43 -11.68 -9.57 7.00
N TYR A 44 -11.96 -8.67 6.05
CA TYR A 44 -13.08 -7.75 6.18
C TYR A 44 -14.40 -8.51 6.36
N LEU A 45 -14.65 -9.51 5.53
CA LEU A 45 -15.89 -10.29 5.60
C LEU A 45 -16.03 -11.07 6.91
N ARG A 46 -14.91 -11.53 7.48
CA ARG A 46 -14.94 -12.23 8.77
C ARG A 46 -15.21 -11.30 9.94
N LYS A 47 -14.65 -10.08 9.90
CA LYS A 47 -14.74 -9.15 11.03
C LYS A 47 -15.89 -8.15 10.92
N MET A 48 -16.29 -7.81 9.70
CA MET A 48 -17.36 -6.85 9.44
C MET A 48 -17.26 -5.58 10.31
N PRO A 49 -16.10 -4.89 10.31
CA PRO A 49 -15.95 -3.69 11.13
C PRO A 49 -16.86 -2.57 10.64
N GLU A 50 -17.25 -1.70 11.58
CA GLU A 50 -18.00 -0.50 11.25
C GLU A 50 -17.01 0.67 11.15
N PHE A 51 -17.18 1.53 10.16
CA PHE A 51 -16.29 2.66 9.94
C PHE A 51 -17.02 3.97 10.24
N HIS A 52 -16.34 4.89 10.93
CA HIS A 52 -16.88 6.20 11.26
C HIS A 52 -16.94 7.12 10.06
N ASP A 53 -15.96 7.00 9.16
CA ASP A 53 -15.83 7.84 7.97
C ASP A 53 -14.89 7.19 6.96
N ALA A 54 -14.68 7.85 5.83
CA ALA A 54 -13.84 7.35 4.76
C ALA A 54 -12.37 7.20 5.19
N SER A 55 -11.88 8.09 6.04
CA SER A 55 -10.51 7.99 6.56
C SER A 55 -10.31 6.77 7.43
N HIS A 56 -11.27 6.48 8.31
CA HIS A 56 -11.23 5.30 9.16
C HIS A 56 -11.26 4.02 8.33
N GLU A 57 -12.13 3.98 7.32
CA GLU A 57 -12.21 2.83 6.40
C GLU A 57 -10.88 2.60 5.68
N LYS A 58 -10.33 3.65 5.08
CA LYS A 58 -9.05 3.58 4.38
C LYS A 58 -7.93 3.08 5.29
N ALA A 59 -7.84 3.65 6.50
CA ALA A 59 -6.78 3.29 7.44
C ALA A 59 -6.87 1.81 7.84
N TRP A 60 -8.07 1.32 8.06
CA TRP A 60 -8.29 -0.09 8.42
C TRP A 60 -7.80 -1.02 7.30
N PHE A 61 -8.24 -0.75 6.07
CA PHE A 61 -7.87 -1.59 4.93
C PHE A 61 -6.36 -1.57 4.68
N LEU A 62 -5.73 -0.40 4.75
CA LEU A 62 -4.28 -0.30 4.52
C LEU A 62 -3.49 -1.04 5.62
N ARG A 63 -3.87 -0.89 6.88
CA ARG A 63 -3.19 -1.59 7.97
C ARG A 63 -3.35 -3.11 7.88
N VAL A 64 -4.55 -3.58 7.57
CA VAL A 64 -4.80 -5.01 7.41
C VAL A 64 -4.03 -5.56 6.21
N CYS A 65 -3.98 -4.79 5.13
CA CYS A 65 -3.22 -5.19 3.94
C CYS A 65 -1.73 -5.31 4.25
N ILE A 66 -1.15 -4.35 4.96
CA ILE A 66 0.26 -4.40 5.36
C ILE A 66 0.54 -5.64 6.22
N ASN A 67 -0.31 -5.90 7.20
CA ASN A 67 -0.16 -7.07 8.06
C ASN A 67 -0.27 -8.37 7.25
N THR A 68 -1.19 -8.41 6.30
CA THR A 68 -1.36 -9.56 5.41
C THR A 68 -0.12 -9.78 4.55
N CYS A 69 0.44 -8.70 3.99
CA CYS A 69 1.67 -8.78 3.20
C CYS A 69 2.83 -9.31 4.04
N ASN A 70 2.96 -8.83 5.27
CA ASN A 70 4.03 -9.29 6.17
C ASN A 70 3.88 -10.78 6.47
N ASP A 71 2.66 -11.26 6.67
CA ASP A 71 2.40 -12.68 6.91
C ASP A 71 2.74 -13.52 5.68
N LEU A 72 2.36 -13.07 4.50
CA LEU A 72 2.68 -13.76 3.26
C LEU A 72 4.19 -13.82 3.04
N ALA A 73 4.90 -12.73 3.28
CA ALA A 73 6.34 -12.66 3.11
C ALA A 73 7.06 -13.66 4.04
N ARG A 74 6.54 -13.85 5.25
CA ARG A 74 7.14 -14.82 6.20
C ARG A 74 6.88 -16.27 5.81
N ARG A 75 5.74 -16.56 5.16
CA ARG A 75 5.32 -17.93 4.85
C ARG A 75 5.85 -18.45 3.52
N ARG A 76 6.21 -17.56 2.61
CA ARG A 76 6.58 -17.95 1.24
C ARG A 76 8.06 -17.80 0.99
N THR A 77 8.58 -18.67 0.11
CA THR A 77 9.92 -18.49 -0.44
C THR A 77 9.92 -17.26 -1.34
N VAL A 78 11.09 -16.67 -1.51
CA VAL A 78 11.26 -15.50 -2.37
C VAL A 78 10.76 -15.84 -3.78
N ARG A 79 9.82 -15.02 -4.28
CA ARG A 79 9.30 -15.15 -5.64
C ARG A 79 9.97 -14.15 -6.56
N ALA A 80 9.90 -14.47 -7.85
CA ALA A 80 10.46 -13.60 -8.87
C ALA A 80 9.80 -12.23 -8.84
N TYR A 81 10.62 -11.19 -9.02
CA TYR A 81 10.18 -9.82 -9.13
C TYR A 81 9.32 -9.64 -10.39
N THR A 82 8.19 -8.95 -10.26
CA THR A 82 7.36 -8.58 -11.41
C THR A 82 7.73 -7.15 -11.80
N PRO A 83 8.27 -6.92 -13.01
CA PRO A 83 8.65 -5.57 -13.43
C PRO A 83 7.49 -4.60 -13.43
N LEU A 84 7.75 -3.38 -13.03
CA LEU A 84 6.75 -2.32 -12.96
C LEU A 84 6.12 -2.03 -14.32
N GLU A 85 6.88 -2.17 -15.41
CA GLU A 85 6.40 -1.92 -16.76
C GLU A 85 5.19 -2.78 -17.13
N GLU A 86 5.12 -4.00 -16.59
CA GLU A 86 4.00 -4.91 -16.83
C GLU A 86 2.74 -4.49 -16.07
N LEU A 87 2.89 -3.62 -15.08
CA LEU A 87 1.81 -3.26 -14.17
C LEU A 87 1.49 -1.76 -14.19
N SER A 88 2.15 -0.99 -15.04
CA SER A 88 2.06 0.46 -15.01
C SER A 88 0.64 1.02 -15.15
N GLU A 89 -0.21 0.37 -15.93
CA GLU A 89 -1.59 0.81 -16.13
C GLU A 89 -2.42 0.68 -14.85
N VAL A 90 -2.17 -0.36 -14.07
CA VAL A 90 -2.88 -0.62 -12.82
C VAL A 90 -2.34 0.24 -11.69
N LEU A 91 -1.01 0.41 -11.66
CA LEU A 91 -0.34 1.07 -10.53
C LEU A 91 -0.32 2.59 -10.63
N ALA A 92 -0.30 3.15 -11.83
CA ALA A 92 -0.27 4.59 -12.01
C ALA A 92 -1.68 5.14 -12.10
N ALA A 93 -2.06 5.98 -11.13
CA ALA A 93 -3.38 6.61 -11.09
C ALA A 93 -3.53 7.68 -12.17
N GLU A 94 -2.45 8.46 -12.40
CA GLU A 94 -2.43 9.51 -13.40
C GLU A 94 -1.09 9.51 -14.13
N GLU A 95 -1.11 9.89 -15.39
CA GLU A 95 0.08 9.88 -16.24
C GLU A 95 1.22 10.75 -15.72
N LYS A 96 0.89 11.91 -15.15
CA LYS A 96 1.88 12.83 -14.60
C LYS A 96 2.63 12.29 -13.37
N ASP A 97 2.00 11.40 -12.64
CA ASP A 97 2.56 10.81 -11.42
C ASP A 97 3.32 9.52 -11.67
N LYS A 98 3.27 9.01 -12.90
CA LYS A 98 3.83 7.72 -13.25
C LYS A 98 5.35 7.65 -13.05
N SER A 99 6.08 8.66 -13.50
CA SER A 99 7.54 8.66 -13.35
C SER A 99 7.97 8.80 -11.89
N VAL A 100 7.24 9.59 -11.11
CA VAL A 100 7.48 9.73 -9.68
C VAL A 100 7.22 8.41 -8.98
N LEU A 101 6.10 7.77 -9.30
CA LEU A 101 5.73 6.49 -8.71
C LEU A 101 6.76 5.41 -9.04
N GLU A 102 7.25 5.38 -10.28
CA GLU A 102 8.31 4.43 -10.67
C GLU A 102 9.56 4.62 -9.83
N SER A 103 9.97 5.88 -9.59
CA SER A 103 11.12 6.19 -8.73
C SER A 103 10.88 5.73 -7.29
N VAL A 104 9.66 5.90 -6.79
CA VAL A 104 9.29 5.46 -5.45
C VAL A 104 9.42 3.94 -5.33
N TYR A 105 8.95 3.19 -6.33
CA TYR A 105 9.04 1.73 -6.30
C TYR A 105 10.48 1.22 -6.34
N GLU A 106 11.43 2.03 -6.81
CA GLU A 106 12.84 1.67 -6.80
C GLU A 106 13.53 1.90 -5.46
N LEU A 107 12.89 2.62 -4.54
CA LEU A 107 13.45 2.85 -3.21
C LEU A 107 13.52 1.54 -2.42
N PRO A 108 14.48 1.43 -1.48
CA PRO A 108 14.44 0.33 -0.52
C PRO A 108 13.10 0.29 0.21
N GLU A 109 12.65 -0.91 0.56
CA GLU A 109 11.32 -1.14 1.13
C GLU A 109 10.96 -0.18 2.26
N LYS A 110 11.85 -0.01 3.23
CA LYS A 110 11.54 0.83 4.41
C LYS A 110 11.22 2.28 4.04
N TYR A 111 11.85 2.81 3.02
CA TYR A 111 11.59 4.17 2.53
C TYR A 111 10.35 4.19 1.65
N ARG A 112 10.25 3.22 0.76
CA ARG A 112 9.13 3.08 -0.17
C ARG A 112 7.79 3.05 0.56
N MET A 113 7.69 2.24 1.62
CA MET A 113 6.45 2.10 2.38
C MET A 113 6.06 3.40 3.09
N CYS A 114 7.03 4.11 3.67
CA CYS A 114 6.76 5.41 4.31
C CYS A 114 6.27 6.44 3.30
N VAL A 115 6.91 6.51 2.13
CA VAL A 115 6.54 7.47 1.09
C VAL A 115 5.13 7.21 0.59
N LEU A 116 4.80 5.94 0.31
CA LEU A 116 3.48 5.61 -0.20
C LEU A 116 2.38 5.96 0.78
N LEU A 117 2.55 5.62 2.05
CA LEU A 117 1.53 5.92 3.05
C LEU A 117 1.37 7.42 3.27
N TYR A 118 2.47 8.13 3.39
CA TYR A 118 2.44 9.56 3.71
C TYR A 118 2.02 10.43 2.52
N TYR A 119 2.65 10.25 1.37
CA TYR A 119 2.43 11.12 0.20
C TYR A 119 1.30 10.67 -0.72
N PHE A 120 1.07 9.37 -0.84
CA PHE A 120 0.06 8.87 -1.77
C PHE A 120 -1.25 8.49 -1.10
N GLU A 121 -1.21 8.05 0.16
CA GLU A 121 -2.42 7.69 0.89
C GLU A 121 -2.82 8.71 1.95
N ASP A 122 -2.10 9.81 2.03
CA ASP A 122 -2.41 10.95 2.92
C ASP A 122 -2.45 10.58 4.41
N PHE A 123 -1.66 9.60 4.81
CA PHE A 123 -1.51 9.29 6.23
C PHE A 123 -0.70 10.37 6.93
N SER A 124 -1.05 10.65 8.17
CA SER A 124 -0.18 11.47 9.03
C SER A 124 1.07 10.68 9.37
N VAL A 125 2.08 11.36 9.93
CA VAL A 125 3.29 10.69 10.42
C VAL A 125 2.91 9.67 11.50
N GLU A 126 1.98 10.02 12.38
CA GLU A 126 1.51 9.14 13.45
C GLU A 126 0.79 7.91 12.91
N GLU A 127 -0.07 8.10 11.90
CA GLU A 127 -0.77 6.98 11.26
C GLU A 127 0.21 6.06 10.55
N THR A 128 1.20 6.63 9.86
CA THR A 128 2.24 5.87 9.17
C THR A 128 3.05 5.03 10.17
N ALA A 129 3.44 5.64 11.29
CA ALA A 129 4.19 4.94 12.35
C ALA A 129 3.40 3.76 12.89
N LYS A 130 2.11 3.97 13.14
CA LYS A 130 1.22 2.93 13.65
C LYS A 130 1.07 1.78 12.65
N ALA A 131 0.87 2.11 11.39
CA ALA A 131 0.69 1.10 10.33
C ALA A 131 1.95 0.26 10.14
N LEU A 132 3.12 0.87 10.18
CA LEU A 132 4.40 0.19 9.96
C LEU A 132 5.02 -0.35 11.24
N LYS A 133 4.41 -0.07 12.40
CA LYS A 133 4.88 -0.51 13.72
C LYS A 133 6.29 -0.01 14.02
N ILE A 134 6.52 1.25 13.74
CA ILE A 134 7.78 1.94 14.01
C ILE A 134 7.48 3.24 14.76
N SER A 135 8.51 3.91 15.26
CA SER A 135 8.33 5.17 15.98
C SER A 135 8.07 6.31 15.00
N VAL A 136 7.47 7.38 15.51
CA VAL A 136 7.27 8.63 14.76
C VAL A 136 8.63 9.18 14.29
N SER A 137 9.63 9.14 15.15
CA SER A 137 10.99 9.57 14.80
C SER A 137 11.56 8.78 13.64
N ALA A 138 11.33 7.47 13.61
CA ALA A 138 11.76 6.62 12.50
C ALA A 138 11.07 7.00 11.20
N VAL A 139 9.77 7.28 11.24
CA VAL A 139 9.03 7.73 10.06
C VAL A 139 9.63 9.01 9.51
N LYS A 140 9.84 10.00 10.38
CA LYS A 140 10.40 11.31 9.97
C LYS A 140 11.78 11.15 9.33
N MET A 141 12.63 10.30 9.91
CA MET A 141 13.95 10.04 9.38
C MET A 141 13.89 9.35 8.02
N ARG A 142 13.02 8.34 7.88
CA ARG A 142 12.86 7.61 6.62
C ARG A 142 12.31 8.52 5.53
N LEU A 143 11.34 9.37 5.84
CA LEU A 143 10.82 10.34 4.86
C LEU A 143 11.89 11.31 4.42
N SER A 144 12.71 11.81 5.35
CA SER A 144 13.79 12.73 5.04
C SER A 144 14.81 12.09 4.08
N ARG A 145 15.22 10.86 4.38
CA ARG A 145 16.18 10.13 3.53
C ARG A 145 15.58 9.77 2.17
N ALA A 146 14.31 9.41 2.15
CA ALA A 146 13.62 9.12 0.90
C ALA A 146 13.57 10.35 0.00
N ARG A 147 13.29 11.53 0.57
CA ARG A 147 13.29 12.77 -0.20
C ARG A 147 14.65 13.05 -0.82
N GLU A 148 15.73 12.80 -0.08
CA GLU A 148 17.08 12.99 -0.61
C GLU A 148 17.38 12.03 -1.76
N MET A 149 16.97 10.76 -1.62
CA MET A 149 17.14 9.75 -2.67
C MET A 149 16.35 10.11 -3.92
N LEU A 150 15.11 10.54 -3.74
CA LEU A 150 14.25 10.91 -4.87
C LEU A 150 14.75 12.16 -5.56
N LYS A 151 15.28 13.11 -4.81
CA LYS A 151 15.86 14.33 -5.38
C LYS A 151 17.02 13.99 -6.31
N THR A 152 17.89 13.08 -5.90
CA THR A 152 19.01 12.63 -6.71
C THR A 152 18.54 11.95 -7.99
N VAL A 153 17.54 11.08 -7.89
CA VAL A 153 17.00 10.35 -9.04
C VAL A 153 16.29 11.31 -10.00
N LEU A 154 15.46 12.21 -9.47
CA LEU A 154 14.70 13.14 -10.29
C LEU A 154 15.55 14.25 -10.92
N ALA A 155 16.72 14.54 -10.35
CA ALA A 155 17.64 15.53 -10.89
C ALA A 155 18.42 15.02 -12.11
N GLN A 156 18.43 13.71 -12.30
CA GLN A 156 19.05 13.10 -13.48
C GLN A 156 18.05 13.05 -14.63
#